data_af107bf5abc995128396707db1215001
#
_entry.id   af107bf5abc995128396707db1215001
#
_cell.length_a   1.000
_cell.length_b   1.000
_cell.length_c   1.000
_cell.angle_alpha   90.00
_cell.angle_beta   90.00
_cell.angle_gamma   90.00
#
_symmetry.space_group_name_H-M   'P 1'
#
loop_
_entity.id
_entity.type
_entity.pdbx_description
1 polymer ?
#
loop_
_entity_poly.entity_id
_entity_poly.type
_entity_poly.pdbx_seq_one_letter_code
_entity_poly.pdbx_strand_id
1 'polypeptide(L)'
;DGKKQGEKDAASAYADVAADPGEKPTIIVVMSESYADLSVVGDFSTNIDVAPYFHSLKENAIHGYALSSVFGAKTPNSEWEFMTGNSMAFLPSGSVVYQQYISKTPTSIVSNLKNDGYTCVAMHPYYETGWSRNAVYPDLGFDETHFIDDFDQTKLLREYITDRELYEKIIDRYESRAANEDLFIMSISMQNHGGYTEKYDNFDEKVRLLGLNYPDVNQYLSLVHESDSALEYLISYFQNVEDPVEIVFFGDHQPSLSSSFYPNLNGKGLSGLTEDELEDLYTIPFFIWTNYESTEVELPITSINYLSTLALERAGIELPAYNQFLADMMETIPAINSRGYYSKSAGGFLHIEEATGEEADWIRNYNILQYNNMFDKKEKSEVFFPYLK
;
A
#
# COMPACT_ATOMS: atom_id res chain seq x y z
N ASP A 1 -18.63 -15.57 23.75
CA ASP A 1 -17.51 -16.52 23.52
C ASP A 1 -16.80 -16.28 22.17
N GLY A 2 -17.50 -15.81 21.13
CA GLY A 2 -16.88 -15.48 19.84
C GLY A 2 -16.00 -14.21 19.85
N LYS A 3 -16.33 -13.19 20.64
CA LYS A 3 -15.52 -11.97 20.77
C LYS A 3 -14.16 -12.22 21.46
N LYS A 4 -14.10 -13.12 22.44
CA LYS A 4 -12.84 -13.48 23.12
C LYS A 4 -11.89 -14.36 22.28
N GLN A 5 -12.43 -15.05 21.29
CA GLN A 5 -11.66 -15.86 20.35
C GLN A 5 -10.99 -14.96 19.31
N GLY A 6 -11.69 -13.95 18.76
CA GLY A 6 -11.12 -12.97 17.83
C GLY A 6 -10.01 -12.10 18.42
N GLU A 7 -10.10 -11.74 19.72
CA GLU A 7 -9.04 -10.99 20.41
C GLU A 7 -7.76 -11.80 20.63
N LYS A 8 -7.87 -13.12 20.83
CA LYS A 8 -6.69 -14.01 20.91
C LYS A 8 -6.06 -14.25 19.54
N ASP A 9 -6.89 -14.35 18.49
CA ASP A 9 -6.41 -14.65 17.15
C ASP A 9 -5.66 -13.45 16.53
N ALA A 10 -6.06 -12.20 16.81
CA ALA A 10 -5.37 -11.01 16.31
C ALA A 10 -3.98 -10.77 16.96
N ALA A 11 -3.83 -11.02 18.26
CA ALA A 11 -2.52 -10.91 18.93
C ALA A 11 -1.54 -12.00 18.49
N SER A 12 -2.03 -13.18 18.05
CA SER A 12 -1.21 -14.24 17.51
C SER A 12 -0.83 -14.02 16.04
N ALA A 13 -1.63 -13.28 15.27
CA ALA A 13 -1.39 -13.05 13.85
C ALA A 13 -0.09 -12.25 13.59
N TYR A 14 0.21 -11.25 14.43
CA TYR A 14 1.47 -10.50 14.29
C TYR A 14 2.72 -11.29 14.73
N ALA A 15 2.58 -12.31 15.56
CA ALA A 15 3.70 -13.14 16.01
C ALA A 15 4.23 -14.10 14.93
N ASP A 16 3.42 -14.42 13.91
CA ASP A 16 3.73 -15.38 12.85
C ASP A 16 4.10 -14.70 11.50
N VAL A 17 4.37 -13.40 11.53
CA VAL A 17 4.69 -12.62 10.31
C VAL A 17 6.07 -12.95 9.76
N ALA A 18 7.06 -13.10 10.64
CA ALA A 18 8.45 -13.31 10.23
C ALA A 18 8.65 -14.64 9.47
N ALA A 19 9.49 -14.62 8.45
CA ALA A 19 9.95 -15.79 7.73
C ALA A 19 11.48 -15.81 7.64
N ASP A 20 12.05 -16.96 7.30
CA ASP A 20 13.48 -17.10 7.07
C ASP A 20 13.73 -17.44 5.60
N PRO A 21 14.11 -16.47 4.77
CA PRO A 21 14.41 -16.71 3.36
C PRO A 21 15.76 -17.42 3.14
N GLY A 22 16.58 -17.62 4.20
CA GLY A 22 17.93 -18.16 4.11
C GLY A 22 18.98 -17.19 3.58
N GLU A 23 18.61 -16.33 2.63
CA GLU A 23 19.41 -15.25 2.05
C GLU A 23 18.53 -14.00 1.97
N LYS A 24 19.15 -12.82 1.76
CA LYS A 24 18.39 -11.58 1.58
C LYS A 24 17.48 -11.66 0.36
N PRO A 25 16.16 -11.50 0.50
CA PRO A 25 15.26 -11.58 -0.65
C PRO A 25 15.33 -10.31 -1.51
N THR A 26 15.07 -10.45 -2.81
CA THR A 26 14.64 -9.31 -3.60
C THR A 26 13.26 -8.87 -3.10
N ILE A 27 13.10 -7.58 -2.79
CA ILE A 27 11.84 -7.01 -2.30
C ILE A 27 11.24 -6.15 -3.41
N ILE A 28 10.04 -6.52 -3.86
CA ILE A 28 9.30 -5.82 -4.91
C ILE A 28 8.01 -5.26 -4.31
N VAL A 29 7.83 -3.97 -4.40
CA VAL A 29 6.61 -3.28 -3.94
C VAL A 29 5.83 -2.79 -5.14
N VAL A 30 4.56 -3.16 -5.21
CA VAL A 30 3.59 -2.69 -6.19
C VAL A 30 2.49 -1.94 -5.47
N MET A 31 2.55 -0.61 -5.52
CA MET A 31 1.40 0.22 -5.16
C MET A 31 0.55 0.42 -6.42
N SER A 32 -0.62 -0.20 -6.43
CA SER A 32 -1.51 -0.20 -7.59
C SER A 32 -2.49 0.96 -7.54
N GLU A 33 -2.39 1.85 -8.52
CA GLU A 33 -3.25 3.04 -8.66
C GLU A 33 -4.73 2.67 -8.61
N SER A 34 -5.48 3.28 -7.67
CA SER A 34 -6.92 3.10 -7.49
C SER A 34 -7.38 1.64 -7.39
N TYR A 35 -6.51 0.70 -6.99
CA TYR A 35 -6.89 -0.70 -6.84
C TYR A 35 -7.63 -0.92 -5.52
N ALA A 36 -8.93 -1.18 -5.60
CA ALA A 36 -9.77 -1.36 -4.44
C ALA A 36 -10.82 -2.45 -4.66
N ASP A 37 -11.16 -3.13 -3.58
CA ASP A 37 -12.32 -4.02 -3.52
C ASP A 37 -13.54 -3.24 -3.03
N LEU A 38 -14.45 -2.93 -3.94
CA LEU A 38 -15.66 -2.16 -3.61
C LEU A 38 -16.64 -2.92 -2.71
N SER A 39 -16.47 -4.24 -2.56
CA SER A 39 -17.33 -5.06 -1.71
C SER A 39 -17.20 -4.75 -0.22
N VAL A 40 -16.08 -4.11 0.18
CA VAL A 40 -15.90 -3.63 1.56
C VAL A 40 -16.86 -2.49 1.91
N VAL A 41 -17.33 -1.73 0.90
CA VAL A 41 -18.24 -0.59 1.10
C VAL A 41 -19.71 -1.04 1.11
N GLY A 42 -20.05 -2.13 0.44
CA GLY A 42 -21.39 -2.69 0.41
C GLY A 42 -21.61 -3.72 -0.68
N ASP A 43 -22.75 -4.40 -0.61
CA ASP A 43 -23.07 -5.53 -1.48
C ASP A 43 -23.43 -5.10 -2.91
N PHE A 44 -22.81 -5.73 -3.88
CA PHE A 44 -23.18 -5.66 -5.29
C PHE A 44 -22.89 -7.00 -5.99
N SER A 45 -23.39 -7.16 -7.20
CA SER A 45 -23.13 -8.35 -8.00
C SER A 45 -22.62 -7.96 -9.39
N THR A 46 -21.74 -8.78 -9.93
CA THR A 46 -21.16 -8.63 -11.26
C THR A 46 -21.35 -9.90 -12.09
N ASN A 47 -21.18 -9.79 -13.41
CA ASN A 47 -21.26 -10.93 -14.32
C ASN A 47 -20.10 -11.93 -14.18
N ILE A 48 -18.93 -11.48 -13.72
CA ILE A 48 -17.74 -12.29 -13.41
C ILE A 48 -17.08 -11.75 -12.15
N ASP A 49 -16.23 -12.53 -11.49
CA ASP A 49 -15.38 -12.04 -10.40
C ASP A 49 -14.46 -10.91 -10.89
N VAL A 50 -14.37 -9.84 -10.10
CA VAL A 50 -13.58 -8.64 -10.43
C VAL A 50 -12.09 -8.92 -10.35
N ALA A 51 -11.64 -9.63 -9.30
CA ALA A 51 -10.23 -9.89 -9.01
C ALA A 51 -10.01 -11.34 -8.58
N PRO A 52 -10.26 -12.32 -9.47
CA PRO A 52 -10.24 -13.74 -9.10
C PRO A 52 -8.87 -14.22 -8.64
N TYR A 53 -7.79 -13.68 -9.18
CA TYR A 53 -6.44 -14.06 -8.77
C TYR A 53 -6.12 -13.54 -7.38
N PHE A 54 -6.35 -12.25 -7.13
CA PHE A 54 -6.15 -11.64 -5.81
C PHE A 54 -6.93 -12.40 -4.71
N HIS A 55 -8.21 -12.73 -4.97
CA HIS A 55 -9.05 -13.47 -4.01
C HIS A 55 -8.55 -14.88 -3.72
N SER A 56 -7.79 -15.49 -4.64
CA SER A 56 -7.25 -16.84 -4.50
C SER A 56 -5.86 -16.88 -3.84
N LEU A 57 -5.12 -15.76 -3.82
CA LEU A 57 -3.74 -15.70 -3.34
C LEU A 57 -3.68 -15.66 -1.82
N LYS A 58 -3.37 -16.79 -1.19
CA LYS A 58 -3.28 -16.94 0.27
C LYS A 58 -2.02 -17.66 0.73
N GLU A 59 -1.59 -18.67 -0.02
CA GLU A 59 -0.42 -19.46 0.31
C GLU A 59 0.84 -18.58 0.33
N ASN A 60 1.66 -18.72 1.37
CA ASN A 60 2.86 -17.94 1.61
C ASN A 60 2.62 -16.42 1.64
N ALA A 61 1.44 -15.98 2.07
CA ALA A 61 1.08 -14.56 2.10
C ALA A 61 0.59 -14.08 3.47
N ILE A 62 0.94 -12.84 3.80
CA ILE A 62 0.16 -12.01 4.70
C ILE A 62 -0.86 -11.30 3.80
N HIS A 63 -2.14 -11.38 4.11
CA HIS A 63 -3.17 -10.77 3.27
C HIS A 63 -4.30 -10.17 4.10
N GLY A 64 -5.06 -9.27 3.50
CA GLY A 64 -6.19 -8.62 4.15
C GLY A 64 -6.45 -7.23 3.61
N TYR A 65 -6.90 -6.36 4.51
CA TYR A 65 -7.25 -4.99 4.18
C TYR A 65 -6.47 -4.00 5.03
N ALA A 66 -6.05 -2.91 4.40
CA ALA A 66 -5.34 -1.82 5.05
C ALA A 66 -6.09 -0.49 4.87
N LEU A 67 -5.96 0.40 5.85
CA LEU A 67 -6.48 1.75 5.73
C LEU A 67 -5.50 2.64 4.98
N SER A 68 -5.99 3.32 3.96
CA SER A 68 -5.37 4.49 3.36
C SER A 68 -5.79 5.75 4.11
N SER A 69 -5.00 6.81 4.03
CA SER A 69 -5.36 8.13 4.56
C SER A 69 -6.04 9.03 3.53
N VAL A 70 -6.26 8.53 2.31
CA VAL A 70 -6.81 9.31 1.20
C VAL A 70 -7.91 8.55 0.47
N PHE A 71 -8.79 9.32 -0.20
CA PHE A 71 -9.89 8.80 -0.98
C PHE A 71 -9.90 9.49 -2.36
N GLY A 72 -9.91 8.71 -3.42
CA GLY A 72 -10.11 9.14 -4.81
C GLY A 72 -9.01 10.00 -5.42
N ALA A 73 -7.93 10.29 -4.69
CA ALA A 73 -6.78 11.06 -5.16
C ALA A 73 -5.67 11.14 -4.10
N LYS A 74 -4.53 11.76 -4.44
CA LYS A 74 -3.38 12.01 -3.56
C LYS A 74 -2.54 10.77 -3.29
N THR A 75 -2.36 9.95 -4.29
CA THR A 75 -1.44 8.81 -4.34
C THR A 75 -0.11 9.02 -3.57
N PRO A 76 0.57 10.20 -3.64
CA PRO A 76 1.84 10.40 -2.95
C PRO A 76 1.74 10.37 -1.42
N ASN A 77 0.56 10.53 -0.84
CA ASN A 77 0.39 10.39 0.61
C ASN A 77 0.45 8.92 1.03
N SER A 78 -0.22 8.02 0.29
CA SER A 78 -0.14 6.57 0.51
C SER A 78 1.26 6.03 0.27
N GLU A 79 1.91 6.50 -0.80
CA GLU A 79 3.31 6.20 -1.13
C GLU A 79 4.26 6.61 0.02
N TRP A 80 4.07 7.81 0.56
CA TRP A 80 4.87 8.31 1.68
C TRP A 80 4.60 7.54 2.99
N GLU A 81 3.33 7.23 3.32
CA GLU A 81 3.00 6.44 4.49
C GLU A 81 3.68 5.07 4.45
N PHE A 82 3.63 4.39 3.30
CA PHE A 82 4.34 3.12 3.12
C PHE A 82 5.85 3.28 3.30
N MET A 83 6.47 4.21 2.58
CA MET A 83 7.93 4.32 2.57
C MET A 83 8.51 4.77 3.91
N THR A 84 7.82 5.63 4.64
CA THR A 84 8.38 6.23 5.86
C THR A 84 7.88 5.62 7.16
N GLY A 85 6.78 4.87 7.14
CA GLY A 85 6.08 4.43 8.34
C GLY A 85 5.43 5.58 9.13
N ASN A 86 5.39 6.80 8.58
CA ASN A 86 4.69 7.93 9.18
C ASN A 86 3.20 7.90 8.80
N SER A 87 2.37 8.71 9.43
CA SER A 87 0.94 8.77 9.14
C SER A 87 0.45 10.18 8.83
N MET A 88 -0.49 10.30 7.87
CA MET A 88 -1.21 11.53 7.61
C MET A 88 -2.07 11.99 8.80
N ALA A 89 -2.30 11.13 9.79
CA ALA A 89 -3.04 11.46 11.02
C ALA A 89 -2.55 12.72 11.74
N PHE A 90 -1.25 13.03 11.63
CA PHE A 90 -0.62 14.15 12.32
C PHE A 90 -0.34 15.35 11.41
N LEU A 91 -0.83 15.34 10.18
CA LEU A 91 -0.65 16.44 9.24
C LEU A 91 -1.98 17.18 8.99
N PRO A 92 -1.94 18.48 8.67
CA PRO A 92 -3.15 19.23 8.37
C PRO A 92 -3.99 18.58 7.26
N SER A 93 -5.30 18.55 7.44
CA SER A 93 -6.22 18.04 6.44
C SER A 93 -5.99 18.71 5.09
N GLY A 94 -6.01 17.91 4.02
CA GLY A 94 -5.77 18.39 2.66
C GLY A 94 -4.30 18.46 2.25
N SER A 95 -3.36 18.15 3.14
CA SER A 95 -1.92 18.10 2.82
C SER A 95 -1.60 17.16 1.67
N VAL A 96 -0.57 17.51 0.91
CA VAL A 96 0.12 16.65 -0.07
C VAL A 96 1.60 16.66 0.29
N VAL A 97 2.09 15.54 0.84
CA VAL A 97 3.39 15.49 1.52
C VAL A 97 4.53 15.84 0.59
N TYR A 98 4.56 15.29 -0.62
CA TYR A 98 5.61 15.54 -1.60
C TYR A 98 5.74 17.00 -2.04
N GLN A 99 4.66 17.75 -1.98
CA GLN A 99 4.67 19.17 -2.38
C GLN A 99 4.94 20.14 -1.22
N GLN A 100 4.74 19.69 0.03
CA GLN A 100 4.71 20.60 1.18
C GLN A 100 5.76 20.32 2.23
N TYR A 101 6.17 19.05 2.41
CA TYR A 101 6.92 18.64 3.59
C TYR A 101 8.24 17.92 3.29
N ILE A 102 8.44 17.35 2.11
CA ILE A 102 9.73 16.72 1.78
C ILE A 102 10.70 17.80 1.36
N SER A 103 11.59 18.12 2.26
CA SER A 103 12.63 19.13 2.05
C SER A 103 14.05 18.62 2.28
N LYS A 104 14.24 17.39 2.74
CA LYS A 104 15.52 16.65 2.90
C LYS A 104 15.20 15.24 3.39
N THR A 105 16.06 14.31 3.03
CA THR A 105 16.06 12.86 3.28
C THR A 105 15.36 12.45 4.58
N PRO A 106 14.04 12.13 4.58
CA PRO A 106 13.43 11.46 5.71
C PRO A 106 13.99 10.05 5.80
N THR A 107 14.12 9.50 7.00
CA THR A 107 14.41 8.08 7.13
C THR A 107 13.20 7.29 6.66
N SER A 108 13.44 6.27 5.86
CA SER A 108 12.44 5.49 5.14
C SER A 108 12.92 4.05 4.95
N ILE A 109 12.05 3.16 4.49
CA ILE A 109 12.45 1.81 4.08
C ILE A 109 13.58 1.87 3.04
N VAL A 110 13.56 2.85 2.12
CA VAL A 110 14.60 3.05 1.11
C VAL A 110 15.96 3.30 1.78
N SER A 111 16.03 4.25 2.72
CA SER A 111 17.29 4.55 3.42
C SER A 111 17.76 3.41 4.32
N ASN A 112 16.84 2.65 4.91
CA ASN A 112 17.15 1.50 5.74
C ASN A 112 17.75 0.36 4.90
N LEU A 113 17.09 -0.01 3.82
CA LEU A 113 17.56 -1.07 2.91
C LEU A 113 18.87 -0.68 2.22
N LYS A 114 19.04 0.59 1.84
CA LYS A 114 20.28 1.09 1.28
C LYS A 114 21.44 0.99 2.29
N ASN A 115 21.23 1.33 3.56
CA ASN A 115 22.23 1.14 4.62
C ASN A 115 22.56 -0.34 4.84
N ASP A 116 21.65 -1.25 4.50
CA ASP A 116 21.83 -2.70 4.55
C ASP A 116 22.39 -3.27 3.24
N GLY A 117 22.71 -2.45 2.25
CA GLY A 117 23.41 -2.81 1.01
C GLY A 117 22.53 -3.09 -0.19
N TYR A 118 21.22 -2.84 -0.11
CA TYR A 118 20.32 -2.95 -1.26
C TYR A 118 20.55 -1.84 -2.29
N THR A 119 20.42 -2.19 -3.57
CA THR A 119 20.18 -1.23 -4.65
C THR A 119 18.71 -0.90 -4.68
N CYS A 120 18.36 0.37 -4.56
CA CYS A 120 16.99 0.85 -4.45
C CYS A 120 16.53 1.50 -5.76
N VAL A 121 15.48 0.95 -6.37
CA VAL A 121 14.94 1.35 -7.67
C VAL A 121 13.51 1.84 -7.51
N ALA A 122 13.16 2.99 -8.12
CA ALA A 122 11.78 3.45 -8.21
C ALA A 122 11.28 3.40 -9.66
N MET A 123 10.04 2.93 -9.87
CA MET A 123 9.42 2.83 -11.18
C MET A 123 8.02 3.44 -11.17
N HIS A 124 7.75 4.36 -12.11
CA HIS A 124 6.43 4.94 -12.29
C HIS A 124 6.18 5.26 -13.77
N PRO A 125 5.28 4.52 -14.46
CA PRO A 125 5.05 4.67 -15.90
C PRO A 125 4.26 5.94 -16.23
N TYR A 126 4.68 7.08 -15.66
CA TYR A 126 4.11 8.41 -15.87
C TYR A 126 5.20 9.47 -15.81
N TYR A 127 4.82 10.75 -15.98
CA TYR A 127 5.76 11.87 -16.00
C TYR A 127 6.49 12.04 -14.66
N GLU A 128 7.80 12.21 -14.71
CA GLU A 128 8.67 12.42 -13.54
C GLU A 128 8.27 13.63 -12.68
N THR A 129 7.70 14.65 -13.32
CA THR A 129 7.22 15.87 -12.65
C THR A 129 5.91 15.67 -11.90
N GLY A 130 5.19 14.56 -12.17
CA GLY A 130 3.99 14.19 -11.46
C GLY A 130 4.27 14.07 -9.95
N TRP A 131 3.56 14.87 -9.15
CA TRP A 131 3.78 15.00 -7.71
C TRP A 131 5.23 15.33 -7.30
N SER A 132 6.05 15.91 -8.19
CA SER A 132 7.46 16.25 -7.97
C SER A 132 8.37 15.04 -7.66
N ARG A 133 8.04 13.86 -8.17
CA ARG A 133 8.82 12.62 -7.89
C ARG A 133 10.29 12.73 -8.33
N ASN A 134 10.57 13.46 -9.41
CA ASN A 134 11.94 13.75 -9.86
C ASN A 134 12.81 14.48 -8.82
N ALA A 135 12.20 15.18 -7.87
CA ALA A 135 12.91 15.81 -6.75
C ALA A 135 12.86 14.92 -5.48
N VAL A 136 11.72 14.26 -5.24
CA VAL A 136 11.49 13.51 -4.02
C VAL A 136 12.25 12.19 -3.97
N TYR A 137 12.31 11.43 -5.08
CA TYR A 137 12.97 10.12 -5.09
C TYR A 137 14.48 10.18 -4.83
N PRO A 138 15.25 11.12 -5.39
CA PRO A 138 16.64 11.33 -4.98
C PRO A 138 16.78 11.69 -3.50
N ASP A 139 15.87 12.51 -2.95
CA ASP A 139 15.88 12.86 -1.52
C ASP A 139 15.56 11.66 -0.62
N LEU A 140 14.75 10.69 -1.07
CA LEU A 140 14.48 9.43 -0.37
C LEU A 140 15.65 8.44 -0.46
N GLY A 141 16.59 8.63 -1.41
CA GLY A 141 17.79 7.84 -1.54
C GLY A 141 17.74 6.74 -2.61
N PHE A 142 16.77 6.73 -3.51
CA PHE A 142 16.76 5.79 -4.63
C PHE A 142 18.00 5.94 -5.51
N ASP A 143 18.58 4.82 -5.93
CA ASP A 143 19.76 4.76 -6.81
C ASP A 143 19.36 4.90 -8.28
N GLU A 144 18.22 4.36 -8.64
CA GLU A 144 17.68 4.38 -9.99
C GLU A 144 16.21 4.84 -9.97
N THR A 145 15.81 5.58 -11.01
CA THR A 145 14.43 6.01 -11.21
C THR A 145 14.03 5.81 -12.66
N HIS A 146 12.88 5.17 -12.88
CA HIS A 146 12.32 4.93 -14.21
C HIS A 146 10.95 5.58 -14.32
N PHE A 147 10.79 6.44 -15.35
CA PHE A 147 9.56 7.16 -15.63
C PHE A 147 9.06 6.83 -17.04
N ILE A 148 8.03 7.49 -17.52
CA ILE A 148 7.31 7.17 -18.75
C ILE A 148 8.21 6.91 -19.97
N ASP A 149 9.33 7.61 -20.11
CA ASP A 149 10.26 7.48 -21.23
C ASP A 149 11.07 6.17 -21.20
N ASP A 150 11.09 5.47 -20.07
CA ASP A 150 11.76 4.18 -19.89
C ASP A 150 10.85 2.97 -20.17
N PHE A 151 9.58 3.21 -20.52
CA PHE A 151 8.58 2.18 -20.80
C PHE A 151 8.17 2.18 -22.29
N ASP A 152 7.64 1.05 -22.76
CA ASP A 152 7.07 0.96 -24.12
C ASP A 152 5.72 1.70 -24.17
N GLN A 153 5.77 2.93 -24.67
CA GLN A 153 4.60 3.80 -24.80
C GLN A 153 3.60 3.34 -25.88
N THR A 154 3.80 2.20 -26.52
CA THR A 154 2.81 1.57 -27.40
C THR A 154 1.89 0.60 -26.64
N LYS A 155 2.28 0.18 -25.44
CA LYS A 155 1.52 -0.74 -24.57
C LYS A 155 0.58 0.03 -23.65
N LEU A 156 -0.49 0.57 -24.24
CA LEU A 156 -1.47 1.38 -23.53
C LEU A 156 -2.80 0.65 -23.37
N LEU A 157 -3.40 0.84 -22.20
CA LEU A 157 -4.81 0.60 -21.95
C LEU A 157 -5.47 1.93 -21.63
N ARG A 158 -6.49 2.29 -22.38
CA ARG A 158 -6.99 3.67 -22.45
C ARG A 158 -5.85 4.62 -22.89
N GLU A 159 -5.40 5.50 -22.04
CA GLU A 159 -4.30 6.46 -22.28
C GLU A 159 -3.08 6.23 -21.38
N TYR A 160 -3.09 5.16 -20.57
CA TYR A 160 -2.04 4.87 -19.61
C TYR A 160 -1.28 3.60 -19.99
N ILE A 161 0.01 3.57 -19.64
CA ILE A 161 0.83 2.36 -19.77
C ILE A 161 0.23 1.27 -18.88
N THR A 162 0.17 0.05 -19.41
CA THR A 162 -0.44 -1.09 -18.75
C THR A 162 0.35 -1.54 -17.52
N ASP A 163 -0.33 -2.11 -16.52
CA ASP A 163 0.32 -2.77 -15.38
C ASP A 163 1.18 -3.92 -15.85
N ARG A 164 0.79 -4.60 -16.94
CA ARG A 164 1.58 -5.65 -17.57
C ARG A 164 2.95 -5.16 -18.02
N GLU A 165 3.02 -3.99 -18.67
CA GLU A 165 4.29 -3.39 -19.08
C GLU A 165 5.17 -2.98 -17.88
N LEU A 166 4.55 -2.41 -16.84
CA LEU A 166 5.26 -2.13 -15.59
C LEU A 166 5.88 -3.40 -15.00
N TYR A 167 5.14 -4.51 -15.00
CA TYR A 167 5.63 -5.77 -14.45
C TYR A 167 6.70 -6.43 -15.33
N GLU A 168 6.61 -6.31 -16.64
CA GLU A 168 7.67 -6.71 -17.57
C GLU A 168 8.96 -5.91 -17.28
N LYS A 169 8.85 -4.60 -17.01
CA LYS A 169 9.99 -3.75 -16.64
C LYS A 169 10.61 -4.13 -15.29
N ILE A 170 9.80 -4.52 -14.32
CA ILE A 170 10.26 -5.05 -13.02
C ILE A 170 11.07 -6.34 -13.24
N ILE A 171 10.53 -7.26 -14.05
CA ILE A 171 11.19 -8.52 -14.38
C ILE A 171 12.52 -8.27 -15.12
N ASP A 172 12.53 -7.38 -16.10
CA ASP A 172 13.74 -7.01 -16.85
C ASP A 172 14.84 -6.45 -15.92
N ARG A 173 14.46 -5.60 -14.95
CA ARG A 173 15.42 -5.07 -13.95
C ARG A 173 15.92 -6.18 -13.03
N TYR A 174 15.06 -7.07 -12.60
CA TYR A 174 15.43 -8.25 -11.79
C TYR A 174 16.41 -9.14 -12.56
N GLU A 175 16.13 -9.47 -13.81
CA GLU A 175 16.97 -10.32 -14.66
C GLU A 175 18.35 -9.69 -14.97
N SER A 176 18.41 -8.37 -15.07
CA SER A 176 19.65 -7.63 -15.38
C SER A 176 20.51 -7.33 -14.15
N ARG A 177 20.10 -7.75 -12.95
CA ARG A 177 20.86 -7.50 -11.72
C ARG A 177 22.20 -8.25 -11.72
N ALA A 178 23.18 -7.69 -11.01
CA ALA A 178 24.45 -8.40 -10.76
C ALA A 178 24.21 -9.62 -9.86
N ALA A 179 25.08 -10.65 -9.97
CA ALA A 179 24.91 -11.94 -9.27
C ALA A 179 24.81 -11.84 -7.73
N ASN A 180 25.26 -10.75 -7.12
CA ASN A 180 25.20 -10.54 -5.67
C ASN A 180 24.54 -9.18 -5.34
N GLU A 181 23.63 -8.73 -6.17
CA GLU A 181 22.90 -7.47 -5.97
C GLU A 181 21.61 -7.75 -5.20
N ASP A 182 21.56 -7.28 -3.95
CA ASP A 182 20.32 -7.23 -3.18
C ASP A 182 19.46 -6.09 -3.76
N LEU A 183 18.24 -6.38 -4.19
CA LEU A 183 17.42 -5.46 -4.97
C LEU A 183 16.12 -5.12 -4.25
N PHE A 184 15.85 -3.81 -4.11
CA PHE A 184 14.56 -3.28 -3.69
C PHE A 184 13.94 -2.47 -4.83
N ILE A 185 12.73 -2.81 -5.23
CA ILE A 185 11.98 -2.09 -6.26
C ILE A 185 10.69 -1.54 -5.66
N MET A 186 10.51 -0.22 -5.69
CA MET A 186 9.25 0.46 -5.41
C MET A 186 8.59 0.84 -6.73
N SER A 187 7.45 0.27 -7.05
CA SER A 187 6.71 0.57 -8.27
C SER A 187 5.32 1.12 -7.96
N ILE A 188 4.92 2.14 -8.70
CA ILE A 188 3.59 2.74 -8.64
C ILE A 188 2.96 2.65 -10.02
N SER A 189 1.82 1.95 -10.13
CA SER A 189 1.15 1.80 -11.42
C SER A 189 0.37 3.07 -11.83
N MET A 190 -0.20 3.07 -13.03
CA MET A 190 -0.98 4.20 -13.55
C MET A 190 -2.22 3.77 -14.32
N GLN A 191 -2.34 2.49 -14.69
CA GLN A 191 -3.37 1.96 -15.57
C GLN A 191 -4.79 2.32 -15.14
N ASN A 192 -5.09 2.24 -13.84
CA ASN A 192 -6.43 2.45 -13.28
C ASN A 192 -6.73 3.91 -12.91
N HIS A 193 -5.82 4.85 -13.24
CA HIS A 193 -6.03 6.28 -12.91
C HIS A 193 -7.38 6.79 -13.41
N GLY A 194 -8.00 7.66 -12.62
CA GLY A 194 -9.36 8.13 -12.76
C GLY A 194 -9.70 8.80 -14.10
N GLY A 195 -10.99 9.04 -14.28
CA GLY A 195 -11.61 9.41 -15.53
C GLY A 195 -12.22 8.19 -16.23
N TYR A 196 -13.29 7.62 -15.63
CA TYR A 196 -13.89 6.36 -16.11
C TYR A 196 -15.12 6.57 -17.01
N THR A 197 -15.28 7.76 -17.60
CA THR A 197 -16.47 8.14 -18.38
C THR A 197 -16.26 8.10 -19.88
N GLU A 198 -15.02 8.17 -20.32
CA GLU A 198 -14.66 8.16 -21.75
C GLU A 198 -14.62 6.73 -22.30
N LYS A 199 -14.94 6.58 -23.58
CA LYS A 199 -14.82 5.31 -24.30
C LYS A 199 -13.53 5.26 -25.07
N TYR A 200 -12.86 4.12 -25.02
CA TYR A 200 -11.58 3.89 -25.69
C TYR A 200 -11.65 2.68 -26.60
N ASP A 201 -11.12 2.80 -27.81
CA ASP A 201 -11.11 1.71 -28.81
C ASP A 201 -10.14 0.57 -28.42
N ASN A 202 -9.21 0.84 -27.52
CA ASN A 202 -8.21 -0.11 -27.02
C ASN A 202 -8.55 -0.71 -25.66
N PHE A 203 -9.81 -0.58 -25.21
CA PHE A 203 -10.26 -1.12 -23.92
C PHE A 203 -11.66 -1.72 -24.03
N ASP A 204 -11.78 -3.00 -23.68
CA ASP A 204 -13.05 -3.72 -23.61
C ASP A 204 -13.52 -3.89 -22.15
N GLU A 205 -14.68 -3.34 -21.83
CA GLU A 205 -15.31 -3.51 -20.50
C GLU A 205 -15.83 -4.95 -20.33
N LYS A 206 -15.10 -5.76 -19.55
CA LYS A 206 -15.43 -7.18 -19.29
C LYS A 206 -16.37 -7.36 -18.11
N VAL A 207 -16.20 -6.51 -17.07
CA VAL A 207 -16.98 -6.58 -15.82
C VAL A 207 -18.16 -5.63 -15.90
N ARG A 208 -19.33 -6.12 -15.49
CA ARG A 208 -20.58 -5.35 -15.48
C ARG A 208 -21.34 -5.59 -14.19
N LEU A 209 -21.84 -4.51 -13.60
CA LEU A 209 -22.79 -4.57 -12.50
C LEU A 209 -24.09 -5.23 -12.93
N LEU A 210 -24.66 -6.06 -12.07
CA LEU A 210 -25.97 -6.67 -12.24
C LEU A 210 -27.00 -5.92 -11.39
N GLY A 211 -28.07 -5.46 -12.03
CA GLY A 211 -29.15 -4.74 -11.35
C GLY A 211 -28.89 -3.28 -11.03
N LEU A 212 -27.68 -2.76 -11.30
CA LEU A 212 -27.29 -1.37 -11.15
C LEU A 212 -26.80 -0.80 -12.50
N ASN A 213 -26.98 0.50 -12.73
CA ASN A 213 -26.58 1.14 -13.97
C ASN A 213 -25.60 2.30 -13.71
N TYR A 214 -24.31 1.96 -13.61
CA TYR A 214 -23.19 2.88 -13.45
C TYR A 214 -22.09 2.54 -14.45
N PRO A 215 -22.09 3.16 -15.66
CA PRO A 215 -21.10 2.88 -16.70
C PRO A 215 -19.65 3.14 -16.24
N ASP A 216 -19.42 4.18 -15.46
CA ASP A 216 -18.12 4.50 -14.87
C ASP A 216 -17.62 3.41 -13.93
N VAL A 217 -18.52 2.81 -13.14
CA VAL A 217 -18.17 1.68 -12.26
C VAL A 217 -17.84 0.44 -13.08
N ASN A 218 -18.60 0.13 -14.15
CA ASN A 218 -18.28 -0.99 -15.03
C ASN A 218 -16.89 -0.85 -15.66
N GLN A 219 -16.55 0.36 -16.12
CA GLN A 219 -15.23 0.66 -16.67
C GLN A 219 -14.14 0.45 -15.59
N TYR A 220 -14.32 1.02 -14.39
CA TYR A 220 -13.41 0.87 -13.27
C TYR A 220 -13.20 -0.60 -12.87
N LEU A 221 -14.28 -1.36 -12.65
CA LEU A 221 -14.19 -2.78 -12.29
C LEU A 221 -13.49 -3.62 -13.37
N SER A 222 -13.68 -3.25 -14.65
CA SER A 222 -12.98 -3.89 -15.77
C SER A 222 -11.48 -3.57 -15.76
N LEU A 223 -11.07 -2.38 -15.34
CA LEU A 223 -9.67 -2.02 -15.15
C LEU A 223 -9.03 -2.81 -14.02
N VAL A 224 -9.71 -2.94 -12.87
CA VAL A 224 -9.24 -3.77 -11.76
C VAL A 224 -9.04 -5.23 -12.21
N HIS A 225 -9.97 -5.76 -13.04
CA HIS A 225 -9.85 -7.10 -13.60
C HIS A 225 -8.62 -7.27 -14.52
N GLU A 226 -8.28 -6.25 -15.32
CA GLU A 226 -7.05 -6.25 -16.12
C GLU A 226 -5.80 -6.20 -15.23
N SER A 227 -5.81 -5.38 -14.16
CA SER A 227 -4.72 -5.34 -13.17
C SER A 227 -4.54 -6.68 -12.45
N ASP A 228 -5.64 -7.36 -12.10
CA ASP A 228 -5.61 -8.68 -11.48
C ASP A 228 -4.95 -9.73 -12.40
N SER A 229 -5.27 -9.68 -13.70
CA SER A 229 -4.64 -10.55 -14.70
C SER A 229 -3.15 -10.24 -14.89
N ALA A 230 -2.76 -8.98 -14.80
CA ALA A 230 -1.34 -8.60 -14.82
C ALA A 230 -0.62 -9.07 -13.55
N LEU A 231 -1.28 -8.98 -12.39
CA LEU A 231 -0.76 -9.44 -11.11
C LEU A 231 -0.49 -10.96 -11.13
N GLU A 232 -1.42 -11.76 -11.67
CA GLU A 232 -1.20 -13.20 -11.89
C GLU A 232 0.07 -13.47 -12.69
N TYR A 233 0.33 -12.68 -13.73
CA TYR A 233 1.55 -12.82 -14.51
C TYR A 233 2.81 -12.54 -13.68
N LEU A 234 2.84 -11.46 -12.89
CA LEU A 234 3.98 -11.10 -12.06
C LEU A 234 4.30 -12.20 -11.04
N ILE A 235 3.30 -12.64 -10.28
CA ILE A 235 3.46 -13.69 -9.27
C ILE A 235 3.85 -15.02 -9.91
N SER A 236 3.21 -15.40 -11.03
CA SER A 236 3.53 -16.65 -11.74
C SER A 236 4.97 -16.67 -12.24
N TYR A 237 5.54 -15.53 -12.61
CA TYR A 237 6.96 -15.45 -12.98
C TYR A 237 7.83 -15.74 -11.77
N PHE A 238 7.63 -15.03 -10.66
CA PHE A 238 8.48 -15.15 -9.46
C PHE A 238 8.27 -16.45 -8.67
N GLN A 239 7.14 -17.14 -8.82
CA GLN A 239 6.95 -18.49 -8.30
C GLN A 239 7.96 -19.52 -8.84
N ASN A 240 8.54 -19.27 -10.02
CA ASN A 240 9.47 -20.17 -10.69
C ASN A 240 10.93 -19.74 -10.53
N VAL A 241 11.20 -18.70 -9.76
CA VAL A 241 12.54 -18.18 -9.49
C VAL A 241 13.13 -18.91 -8.28
N GLU A 242 14.42 -19.30 -8.34
CA GLU A 242 15.12 -20.02 -7.26
C GLU A 242 15.53 -19.07 -6.12
N ASP A 243 15.94 -17.83 -6.45
CA ASP A 243 16.34 -16.84 -5.44
C ASP A 243 15.11 -16.37 -4.64
N PRO A 244 15.27 -16.04 -3.34
CA PRO A 244 14.16 -15.59 -2.53
C PRO A 244 13.63 -14.23 -3.00
N VAL A 245 12.33 -14.15 -3.16
CA VAL A 245 11.60 -12.94 -3.58
C VAL A 245 10.39 -12.71 -2.69
N GLU A 246 10.23 -11.46 -2.27
CA GLU A 246 9.04 -10.96 -1.60
C GLU A 246 8.33 -9.95 -2.49
N ILE A 247 7.01 -10.05 -2.63
CA ILE A 247 6.17 -9.09 -3.34
C ILE A 247 5.14 -8.51 -2.39
N VAL A 248 5.22 -7.20 -2.18
CA VAL A 248 4.23 -6.39 -1.45
C VAL A 248 3.31 -5.74 -2.48
N PHE A 249 2.02 -6.00 -2.38
CA PHE A 249 1.01 -5.40 -3.25
C PHE A 249 -0.07 -4.73 -2.40
N PHE A 250 -0.44 -3.50 -2.75
CA PHE A 250 -1.55 -2.79 -2.12
C PHE A 250 -2.11 -1.71 -3.03
N GLY A 251 -3.40 -1.38 -2.86
CA GLY A 251 -3.99 -0.22 -3.48
C GLY A 251 -3.59 1.08 -2.78
N ASP A 252 -3.58 2.20 -3.48
CA ASP A 252 -3.27 3.49 -2.87
C ASP A 252 -4.48 4.17 -2.23
N HIS A 253 -5.66 4.03 -2.82
CA HIS A 253 -6.94 4.55 -2.33
C HIS A 253 -8.14 3.96 -3.08
N GLN A 254 -9.33 4.13 -2.53
CA GLN A 254 -10.59 3.87 -3.23
C GLN A 254 -10.76 4.84 -4.43
N PRO A 255 -11.41 4.42 -5.52
CA PRO A 255 -11.62 5.24 -6.71
C PRO A 255 -12.63 6.35 -6.48
N SER A 256 -12.48 7.47 -7.22
CA SER A 256 -13.51 8.51 -7.32
C SER A 256 -14.51 8.13 -8.43
N LEU A 257 -15.67 7.63 -8.03
CA LEU A 257 -16.76 7.21 -8.90
C LEU A 257 -17.95 8.17 -8.82
N SER A 258 -19.01 7.93 -9.60
CA SER A 258 -20.24 8.69 -9.55
C SER A 258 -20.73 8.92 -8.12
N SER A 259 -21.03 10.16 -7.77
CA SER A 259 -21.36 10.59 -6.40
C SER A 259 -22.56 9.89 -5.78
N SER A 260 -23.43 9.30 -6.61
CA SER A 260 -24.58 8.50 -6.16
C SER A 260 -24.27 7.01 -5.97
N PHE A 261 -23.11 6.54 -6.43
CA PHE A 261 -22.78 5.10 -6.38
C PHE A 261 -22.59 4.61 -4.93
N TYR A 262 -21.67 5.22 -4.19
CA TYR A 262 -21.40 4.82 -2.80
C TYR A 262 -22.64 4.95 -1.89
N PRO A 263 -23.41 6.05 -1.92
CA PRO A 263 -24.69 6.13 -1.18
C PRO A 263 -25.70 5.07 -1.58
N ASN A 264 -25.72 4.65 -2.85
CA ASN A 264 -26.62 3.60 -3.31
C ASN A 264 -26.13 2.21 -2.89
N LEU A 265 -24.83 2.00 -2.84
CA LEU A 265 -24.20 0.74 -2.46
C LEU A 265 -24.42 0.41 -0.98
N ASN A 266 -24.20 1.39 -0.09
CA ASN A 266 -24.38 1.21 1.35
C ASN A 266 -25.81 1.52 1.85
N GLY A 267 -26.71 1.95 0.96
CA GLY A 267 -28.11 2.26 1.30
C GLY A 267 -28.33 3.50 2.16
N LYS A 268 -27.27 4.28 2.38
CA LYS A 268 -27.26 5.50 3.21
C LYS A 268 -26.51 6.62 2.48
N GLY A 269 -26.83 7.88 2.78
CA GLY A 269 -25.94 9.00 2.39
C GLY A 269 -24.72 9.05 3.32
N LEU A 270 -23.63 9.65 2.87
CA LEU A 270 -22.38 9.77 3.65
C LEU A 270 -22.59 10.30 5.08
N SER A 271 -23.54 11.22 5.26
CA SER A 271 -23.90 11.78 6.57
C SER A 271 -24.64 10.80 7.51
N GLY A 272 -25.03 9.65 7.00
CA GLY A 272 -25.73 8.61 7.76
C GLY A 272 -24.84 7.41 8.11
N LEU A 273 -23.57 7.44 7.69
CA LEU A 273 -22.58 6.39 7.99
C LEU A 273 -22.03 6.56 9.42
N THR A 274 -21.76 5.45 10.07
CA THR A 274 -20.95 5.40 11.30
C THR A 274 -19.47 5.64 10.97
N GLU A 275 -18.62 5.86 11.97
CA GLU A 275 -17.17 5.99 11.72
C GLU A 275 -16.59 4.71 11.09
N ASP A 276 -16.99 3.52 11.56
CA ASP A 276 -16.56 2.25 10.96
C ASP A 276 -16.97 2.17 9.46
N GLU A 277 -18.22 2.51 9.12
CA GLU A 277 -18.71 2.53 7.73
C GLU A 277 -18.04 3.63 6.88
N LEU A 278 -17.55 4.71 7.49
CA LEU A 278 -16.78 5.74 6.80
C LEU A 278 -15.36 5.26 6.51
N GLU A 279 -14.77 4.44 7.38
CA GLU A 279 -13.44 3.86 7.16
C GLU A 279 -13.44 2.83 6.02
N ASP A 280 -14.58 2.18 5.72
CA ASP A 280 -14.71 1.31 4.54
C ASP A 280 -14.38 2.05 3.23
N LEU A 281 -14.64 3.36 3.16
CA LEU A 281 -14.28 4.22 2.02
C LEU A 281 -12.75 4.48 1.92
N TYR A 282 -11.99 4.17 2.95
CA TYR A 282 -10.54 4.31 3.01
C TYR A 282 -9.83 2.95 3.04
N THR A 283 -10.59 1.87 2.99
CA THR A 283 -10.09 0.50 3.04
C THR A 283 -9.64 0.04 1.65
N ILE A 284 -8.43 -0.48 1.57
CA ILE A 284 -7.80 -1.01 0.35
C ILE A 284 -7.30 -2.43 0.59
N PRO A 285 -7.30 -3.31 -0.41
CA PRO A 285 -6.75 -4.64 -0.30
C PRO A 285 -5.22 -4.62 -0.34
N PHE A 286 -4.58 -5.56 0.36
CA PHE A 286 -3.14 -5.78 0.30
C PHE A 286 -2.78 -7.25 0.46
N PHE A 287 -1.56 -7.59 0.02
CA PHE A 287 -0.85 -8.80 0.44
C PHE A 287 0.67 -8.56 0.47
N ILE A 288 1.37 -9.42 1.23
CA ILE A 288 2.83 -9.57 1.21
C ILE A 288 3.09 -11.06 0.96
N TRP A 289 3.47 -11.39 -0.25
CA TRP A 289 3.67 -12.75 -0.73
C TRP A 289 5.15 -13.07 -0.91
N THR A 290 5.52 -14.33 -0.66
CA THR A 290 6.89 -14.81 -0.86
C THR A 290 6.91 -16.07 -1.75
N ASN A 291 7.96 -16.23 -2.55
CA ASN A 291 8.19 -17.48 -3.29
C ASN A 291 8.87 -18.57 -2.45
N TYR A 292 9.19 -18.29 -1.21
CA TYR A 292 9.71 -19.23 -0.22
C TYR A 292 8.64 -19.55 0.84
N GLU A 293 8.85 -20.67 1.55
CA GLU A 293 7.91 -21.13 2.57
C GLU A 293 7.73 -20.11 3.69
N SER A 294 6.51 -19.70 3.90
CA SER A 294 6.13 -18.77 4.96
C SER A 294 4.69 -19.01 5.44
N THR A 295 4.39 -18.61 6.66
CA THR A 295 3.05 -18.81 7.25
C THR A 295 2.01 -17.94 6.53
N GLU A 296 0.84 -18.52 6.20
CA GLU A 296 -0.33 -17.74 5.81
C GLU A 296 -0.85 -16.95 7.02
N VAL A 297 -0.99 -15.64 6.87
CA VAL A 297 -1.48 -14.74 7.91
C VAL A 297 -2.58 -13.86 7.33
N GLU A 298 -3.78 -13.95 7.88
CA GLU A 298 -4.87 -13.01 7.58
C GLU A 298 -4.88 -11.90 8.63
N LEU A 299 -4.67 -10.66 8.18
CA LEU A 299 -4.80 -9.47 9.03
C LEU A 299 -6.16 -8.82 8.76
N PRO A 300 -7.09 -8.88 9.72
CA PRO A 300 -8.44 -8.36 9.52
C PRO A 300 -8.46 -6.83 9.36
N ILE A 301 -7.45 -6.14 9.91
CA ILE A 301 -7.27 -4.70 9.80
C ILE A 301 -5.81 -4.32 10.04
N THR A 302 -5.29 -3.44 9.19
CA THR A 302 -4.03 -2.73 9.36
C THR A 302 -4.10 -1.37 8.66
N SER A 303 -2.98 -0.67 8.49
CA SER A 303 -2.91 0.58 7.72
C SER A 303 -1.61 0.69 6.94
N ILE A 304 -1.59 1.50 5.88
CA ILE A 304 -0.46 1.57 4.92
C ILE A 304 0.86 1.88 5.63
N ASN A 305 0.86 2.73 6.66
CA ASN A 305 2.07 3.09 7.43
C ASN A 305 2.74 1.90 8.13
N TYR A 306 2.05 0.79 8.32
CA TYR A 306 2.61 -0.42 8.92
C TYR A 306 3.13 -1.43 7.88
N LEU A 307 2.70 -1.34 6.61
CA LEU A 307 3.00 -2.36 5.60
C LEU A 307 4.50 -2.54 5.35
N SER A 308 5.31 -1.46 5.41
CA SER A 308 6.76 -1.59 5.27
C SER A 308 7.42 -2.30 6.46
N THR A 309 6.87 -2.17 7.67
CA THR A 309 7.32 -2.91 8.85
C THR A 309 7.02 -4.40 8.69
N LEU A 310 5.80 -4.74 8.28
CA LEU A 310 5.39 -6.12 8.01
C LEU A 310 6.24 -6.76 6.90
N ALA A 311 6.58 -5.99 5.85
CA ALA A 311 7.46 -6.45 4.78
C ALA A 311 8.87 -6.76 5.29
N LEU A 312 9.48 -5.86 6.06
CA LEU A 312 10.81 -6.10 6.64
C LEU A 312 10.84 -7.34 7.54
N GLU A 313 9.81 -7.55 8.37
CA GLU A 313 9.69 -8.76 9.19
C GLU A 313 9.54 -10.02 8.35
N ARG A 314 8.68 -9.98 7.32
CA ARG A 314 8.48 -11.11 6.40
C ARG A 314 9.75 -11.45 5.62
N ALA A 315 10.50 -10.44 5.22
CA ALA A 315 11.81 -10.59 4.55
C ALA A 315 12.92 -11.10 5.49
N GLY A 316 12.66 -11.32 6.77
CA GLY A 316 13.66 -11.73 7.76
C GLY A 316 14.72 -10.65 8.05
N ILE A 317 14.41 -9.39 7.77
CA ILE A 317 15.31 -8.26 8.00
C ILE A 317 15.12 -7.73 9.43
N GLU A 318 16.24 -7.52 10.14
CA GLU A 318 16.22 -6.92 11.47
C GLU A 318 15.56 -5.53 11.43
N LEU A 319 14.51 -5.35 12.23
CA LEU A 319 13.76 -4.10 12.25
C LEU A 319 14.62 -2.95 12.78
N PRO A 320 14.74 -1.83 12.03
CA PRO A 320 15.23 -0.57 12.59
C PRO A 320 14.38 -0.14 13.80
N ALA A 321 14.96 0.61 14.72
CA ALA A 321 14.29 0.97 15.98
C ALA A 321 12.93 1.65 15.78
N TYR A 322 12.74 2.42 14.71
CA TYR A 322 11.46 3.04 14.39
C TYR A 322 10.42 1.99 13.92
N ASN A 323 10.83 1.04 13.10
CA ASN A 323 9.97 -0.05 12.68
C ASN A 323 9.63 -0.98 13.86
N GLN A 324 10.59 -1.22 14.79
CA GLN A 324 10.28 -1.95 16.02
C GLN A 324 9.23 -1.22 16.87
N PHE A 325 9.32 0.11 17.00
CA PHE A 325 8.28 0.91 17.66
C PHE A 325 6.91 0.74 16.96
N LEU A 326 6.87 0.72 15.62
CA LEU A 326 5.64 0.52 14.86
C LEU A 326 5.08 -0.90 15.04
N ALA A 327 5.95 -1.92 15.07
CA ALA A 327 5.56 -3.30 15.34
C ALA A 327 4.91 -3.45 16.73
N ASP A 328 5.55 -2.87 17.75
CA ASP A 328 5.01 -2.87 19.12
C ASP A 328 3.67 -2.10 19.21
N MET A 329 3.55 -0.97 18.49
CA MET A 329 2.34 -0.16 18.45
C MET A 329 1.17 -0.89 17.78
N MET A 330 1.42 -1.68 16.70
CA MET A 330 0.38 -2.44 16.00
C MET A 330 -0.38 -3.40 16.94
N GLU A 331 0.27 -3.92 17.97
CA GLU A 331 -0.38 -4.81 18.93
C GLU A 331 -1.51 -4.10 19.70
N THR A 332 -1.41 -2.79 19.92
CA THR A 332 -2.41 -1.98 20.62
C THR A 332 -3.30 -1.21 19.65
N ILE A 333 -2.70 -0.64 18.59
CA ILE A 333 -3.35 0.18 17.56
C ILE A 333 -3.05 -0.44 16.20
N PRO A 334 -3.86 -1.43 15.74
CA PRO A 334 -3.59 -2.16 14.51
C PRO A 334 -3.76 -1.33 13.24
N ALA A 335 -4.49 -0.20 13.30
CA ALA A 335 -4.66 0.69 12.17
C ALA A 335 -4.82 2.14 12.60
N ILE A 336 -4.23 3.07 11.83
CA ILE A 336 -4.33 4.52 12.02
C ILE A 336 -4.21 5.22 10.67
N ASN A 337 -5.08 6.21 10.42
CA ASN A 337 -5.06 7.01 9.20
C ASN A 337 -5.41 8.47 9.49
N SER A 338 -5.63 9.28 8.44
CA SER A 338 -5.96 10.72 8.56
C SER A 338 -7.30 11.00 9.26
N ARG A 339 -8.14 10.00 9.49
CA ARG A 339 -9.46 10.13 10.12
C ARG A 339 -9.45 9.75 11.60
N GLY A 340 -8.63 8.77 11.97
CA GLY A 340 -8.60 8.22 13.32
C GLY A 340 -7.78 6.94 13.43
N TYR A 341 -8.15 6.11 14.37
CA TYR A 341 -7.47 4.86 14.62
C TYR A 341 -8.45 3.77 15.08
N TYR A 342 -8.11 2.52 14.84
CA TYR A 342 -8.86 1.40 15.39
C TYR A 342 -8.45 1.17 16.84
N SER A 343 -9.39 1.35 17.76
CA SER A 343 -9.21 1.08 19.18
C SER A 343 -9.58 -0.37 19.50
N LYS A 344 -8.61 -1.17 19.89
CA LYS A 344 -8.89 -2.53 20.39
C LYS A 344 -9.74 -2.51 21.65
N SER A 345 -9.55 -1.52 22.52
CA SER A 345 -10.28 -1.40 23.78
C SER A 345 -11.76 -1.04 23.57
N ALA A 346 -12.06 -0.20 22.57
CA ALA A 346 -13.42 0.17 22.21
C ALA A 346 -14.07 -0.85 21.23
N GLY A 347 -13.25 -1.57 20.48
CA GLY A 347 -13.69 -2.52 19.43
C GLY A 347 -14.24 -1.82 18.20
N GLY A 348 -13.68 -0.68 17.80
CA GLY A 348 -14.11 0.14 16.66
C GLY A 348 -13.23 1.36 16.45
N PHE A 349 -13.57 2.18 15.44
CA PHE A 349 -12.83 3.40 15.11
C PHE A 349 -13.16 4.56 16.03
N LEU A 350 -12.11 5.30 16.43
CA LEU A 350 -12.18 6.52 17.22
C LEU A 350 -11.35 7.62 16.58
N HIS A 351 -11.74 8.89 16.83
CA HIS A 351 -10.88 10.01 16.48
C HIS A 351 -9.63 10.08 17.39
N ILE A 352 -8.54 10.64 16.87
CA ILE A 352 -7.25 10.74 17.60
C ILE A 352 -7.43 11.43 18.97
N GLU A 353 -8.29 12.45 19.05
CA GLU A 353 -8.56 13.22 20.26
C GLU A 353 -9.35 12.45 21.32
N GLU A 354 -9.95 11.33 20.97
CA GLU A 354 -10.72 10.46 21.88
C GLU A 354 -9.83 9.41 22.56
N ALA A 355 -8.56 9.30 22.13
CA ALA A 355 -7.62 8.34 22.69
C ALA A 355 -7.36 8.58 24.19
N THR A 356 -7.36 7.52 24.97
CA THR A 356 -7.11 7.56 26.43
C THR A 356 -6.15 6.44 26.84
N GLY A 357 -5.54 6.58 28.03
CA GLY A 357 -4.67 5.55 28.59
C GLY A 357 -3.49 5.19 27.69
N GLU A 358 -3.25 3.91 27.51
CA GLU A 358 -2.13 3.37 26.73
C GLU A 358 -2.20 3.78 25.24
N GLU A 359 -3.40 3.76 24.63
CA GLU A 359 -3.58 4.18 23.24
C GLU A 359 -3.16 5.65 23.03
N ALA A 360 -3.52 6.54 23.98
CA ALA A 360 -3.09 7.95 23.92
C ALA A 360 -1.57 8.09 24.05
N ASP A 361 -0.91 7.25 24.84
CA ASP A 361 0.53 7.27 24.99
C ASP A 361 1.23 6.81 23.70
N TRP A 362 0.74 5.75 23.04
CA TRP A 362 1.25 5.30 21.75
C TRP A 362 1.10 6.37 20.68
N ILE A 363 -0.09 6.95 20.52
CA ILE A 363 -0.37 8.00 19.53
C ILE A 363 0.51 9.23 19.75
N ARG A 364 0.66 9.67 21.02
CA ARG A 364 1.53 10.80 21.37
C ARG A 364 2.98 10.52 20.99
N ASN A 365 3.51 9.34 21.34
CA ASN A 365 4.88 8.97 21.04
C ASN A 365 5.12 8.85 19.53
N TYR A 366 4.16 8.28 18.80
CA TYR A 366 4.20 8.22 17.35
C TYR A 366 4.27 9.62 16.72
N ASN A 367 3.42 10.55 17.14
CA ASN A 367 3.45 11.92 16.66
C ASN A 367 4.82 12.60 16.95
N ILE A 368 5.40 12.38 18.14
CA ILE A 368 6.73 12.91 18.50
C ILE A 368 7.82 12.34 17.57
N LEU A 369 7.81 11.04 17.34
CA LEU A 369 8.79 10.38 16.47
C LEU A 369 8.63 10.85 15.02
N GLN A 370 7.40 10.94 14.51
CA GLN A 370 7.15 11.47 13.18
C GLN A 370 7.63 12.92 13.05
N TYR A 371 7.34 13.77 14.03
CA TYR A 371 7.83 15.16 14.03
C TYR A 371 9.35 15.20 13.99
N ASN A 372 10.02 14.35 14.78
CA ASN A 372 11.47 14.24 14.78
C ASN A 372 12.03 13.78 13.42
N ASN A 373 11.39 12.80 12.78
CA ASN A 373 11.78 12.34 11.45
C ASN A 373 11.67 13.45 10.38
N MET A 374 10.56 14.20 10.39
CA MET A 374 10.22 15.14 9.32
C MET A 374 10.81 16.54 9.49
N PHE A 375 10.77 17.06 10.72
CA PHE A 375 10.94 18.50 10.95
C PHE A 375 12.17 18.85 11.78
N ASP A 376 12.67 17.93 12.61
CA ASP A 376 13.80 18.20 13.47
C ASP A 376 15.13 18.00 12.72
N LYS A 377 15.72 19.13 12.28
CA LYS A 377 16.97 19.13 11.51
C LYS A 377 18.23 19.10 12.37
N LYS A 378 18.13 19.42 13.66
CA LYS A 378 19.28 19.59 14.55
C LYS A 378 19.42 18.50 15.60
N GLU A 379 18.29 17.95 16.02
CA GLU A 379 18.17 16.98 17.11
C GLU A 379 17.46 15.70 16.65
N LYS A 380 17.61 15.34 15.35
CA LYS A 380 17.08 14.08 14.83
C LYS A 380 17.72 12.92 15.57
N SER A 381 16.90 12.03 16.11
CA SER A 381 17.36 10.86 16.85
C SER A 381 18.09 9.88 15.94
N GLU A 382 19.41 9.72 16.10
CA GLU A 382 20.18 8.74 15.33
C GLU A 382 19.83 7.31 15.65
N VAL A 383 19.18 7.03 16.78
CA VAL A 383 18.71 5.69 17.19
C VAL A 383 17.51 5.29 16.33
N PHE A 384 16.50 6.17 16.22
CA PHE A 384 15.30 5.90 15.44
C PHE A 384 15.48 6.20 13.95
N PHE A 385 16.30 7.19 13.63
CA PHE A 385 16.44 7.74 12.29
C PHE A 385 17.91 7.89 11.90
N PRO A 386 18.64 6.79 11.65
CA PRO A 386 20.04 6.85 11.25
C PRO A 386 20.20 7.59 9.92
N TYR A 387 21.31 8.32 9.79
CA TYR A 387 21.64 8.95 8.52
C TYR A 387 21.98 7.92 7.45
N LEU A 388 21.68 8.24 6.20
CA LEU A 388 22.20 7.52 5.05
C LEU A 388 23.73 7.55 5.08
N LYS A 389 24.35 6.37 5.00
CA LYS A 389 25.82 6.19 4.99
C LYS A 389 26.41 6.45 3.62
#